data_706737f97c5da18761d287adf4e9f58f
#
_entry.id   706737f97c5da18761d287adf4e9f58f
#
_cell.length_a   1.000
_cell.length_b   1.000
_cell.length_c   1.000
_cell.angle_alpha   90.00
_cell.angle_beta   90.00
_cell.angle_gamma   90.00
#
_symmetry.space_group_name_H-M   'P 1'
#
loop_
_entity.id
_entity.type
_entity.pdbx_description
1 polymer ?
#
loop_
_entity_poly.entity_id
_entity_poly.type
_entity_poly.pdbx_seq_one_letter_code
_entity_poly.pdbx_strand_id
1 'polypeptide(L)'
;MFVNMLIAMKPITLVEACCSPISASVLDQESAENLSSLLKVLADPARLQILSMLASAGGEVCVCDLTEPLGLSQPTVSHHMKQLREGGFVSSERRGKWIFYSLVPDQVHAVTDALAL
;
A
#
# COMPACT_ATOMS: atom_id res chain seq x y z
N MET A 1 -8.82 -1.90 16.86
CA MET A 1 -8.63 -2.19 16.46
C MET A 1 -8.47 -3.02 16.37
N PHE A 2 -8.61 -3.60 16.60
CA PHE A 2 -8.42 -4.45 16.39
C PHE A 2 -8.92 -5.23 16.67
N VAL A 3 -9.37 -5.32 17.11
CA VAL A 3 -9.82 -5.94 17.27
C VAL A 3 -10.38 -6.55 16.95
N ASN A 4 -10.80 -6.53 16.76
CA ASN A 4 -11.22 -7.13 16.29
C ASN A 4 -10.95 -7.85 15.70
N MET A 5 -10.50 -8.06 15.86
CA MET A 5 -10.12 -8.80 15.36
C MET A 5 -10.16 -9.82 15.57
N LEU A 6 -10.42 -10.12 16.33
CA LEU A 6 -10.47 -11.02 16.54
C LEU A 6 -11.27 -11.67 16.52
N ILE A 7 -11.97 -11.31 16.52
CA ILE A 7 -12.70 -11.75 16.37
C ILE A 7 -13.18 -12.41 15.77
N ALA A 8 -13.32 -12.33 15.71
CA ALA A 8 -13.68 -12.89 15.06
C ALA A 8 -13.69 -13.84 14.81
N MET A 9 -13.60 -14.03 15.17
CA MET A 9 -13.49 -14.92 14.93
C MET A 9 -14.23 -15.69 14.69
N LYS A 10 -15.09 -15.52 15.01
CA LYS A 10 -15.74 -16.36 14.49
C LYS A 10 -15.29 -17.73 14.47
N PRO A 11 -14.68 -18.23 15.32
CA PRO A 11 -14.07 -19.53 15.32
C PRO A 11 -15.05 -20.65 15.27
N ILE A 12 -16.19 -20.43 15.84
CA ILE A 12 -17.18 -21.48 15.89
C ILE A 12 -17.65 -21.88 14.53
N THR A 13 -17.74 -20.91 13.65
CA THR A 13 -18.14 -21.20 12.30
C THR A 13 -17.13 -22.06 11.58
N LEU A 14 -15.91 -22.13 12.08
CA LEU A 14 -14.91 -22.97 11.48
C LEU A 14 -15.27 -24.43 11.52
N VAL A 15 -15.91 -24.86 12.60
CA VAL A 15 -16.31 -26.25 12.72
C VAL A 15 -17.30 -26.62 11.62
N GLU A 16 -18.25 -25.75 11.38
CA GLU A 16 -19.19 -25.97 10.31
C GLU A 16 -18.52 -25.90 8.96
N ALA A 17 -17.51 -25.04 8.84
CA ALA A 17 -16.81 -24.88 7.59
C ALA A 17 -16.09 -26.15 7.16
N CYS A 18 -15.81 -27.06 8.08
CA CYS A 18 -15.21 -28.31 7.70
C CYS A 18 -16.07 -29.12 6.76
N CYS A 19 -17.37 -28.94 6.81
CA CYS A 19 -18.32 -29.69 6.01
C CYS A 19 -18.86 -28.88 4.84
N SER A 20 -18.42 -27.63 4.67
CA SER A 20 -18.92 -26.74 3.66
C SER A 20 -17.82 -26.30 2.72
N PRO A 21 -18.13 -26.04 1.46
CA PRO A 21 -17.11 -25.49 0.56
C PRO A 21 -16.69 -24.10 1.05
N ILE A 22 -15.42 -23.84 0.96
CA ILE A 22 -14.88 -22.56 1.37
C ILE A 22 -14.52 -21.68 0.18
N SER A 23 -15.05 -21.99 -0.98
CA SER A 23 -14.68 -21.28 -2.21
C SER A 23 -15.30 -19.90 -2.32
N ALA A 24 -16.43 -19.70 -1.65
CA ALA A 24 -17.10 -18.39 -1.73
C ALA A 24 -16.35 -17.40 -0.87
N SER A 25 -16.16 -16.20 -1.34
CA SER A 25 -15.55 -15.10 -0.60
C SER A 25 -14.05 -15.23 -0.36
N VAL A 26 -13.40 -16.21 -0.97
CA VAL A 26 -11.94 -16.30 -0.85
C VAL A 26 -11.30 -15.63 -2.05
N LEU A 27 -10.06 -15.20 -1.87
CA LEU A 27 -9.28 -14.65 -2.97
C LEU A 27 -8.98 -15.75 -3.97
N ASP A 28 -9.26 -15.48 -5.25
CA ASP A 28 -8.80 -16.40 -6.28
C ASP A 28 -7.31 -16.17 -6.53
N GLN A 29 -6.72 -17.01 -7.37
CA GLN A 29 -5.28 -16.96 -7.58
C GLN A 29 -4.84 -15.63 -8.19
N GLU A 30 -5.57 -15.12 -9.15
CA GLU A 30 -5.21 -13.87 -9.80
C GLU A 30 -5.25 -12.70 -8.82
N SER A 31 -6.31 -12.61 -8.03
CA SER A 31 -6.43 -11.55 -7.03
C SER A 31 -5.34 -11.66 -6.00
N ALA A 32 -5.00 -12.88 -5.57
CA ALA A 32 -3.93 -13.08 -4.60
C ALA A 32 -2.58 -12.65 -5.16
N GLU A 33 -2.31 -12.95 -6.43
CA GLU A 33 -1.06 -12.55 -7.06
C GLU A 33 -0.97 -11.02 -7.18
N ASN A 34 -2.07 -10.38 -7.57
CA ASN A 34 -2.10 -8.94 -7.70
C ASN A 34 -1.87 -8.28 -6.34
N LEU A 35 -2.58 -8.75 -5.32
CA LEU A 35 -2.43 -8.21 -3.98
C LEU A 35 -1.01 -8.42 -3.46
N SER A 36 -0.45 -9.60 -3.71
CA SER A 36 0.92 -9.90 -3.30
C SER A 36 1.92 -8.93 -3.94
N SER A 37 1.75 -8.64 -5.22
CA SER A 37 2.63 -7.68 -5.91
C SER A 37 2.55 -6.29 -5.30
N LEU A 38 1.35 -5.84 -4.96
CA LEU A 38 1.18 -4.54 -4.33
C LEU A 38 1.78 -4.52 -2.93
N LEU A 39 1.63 -5.60 -2.18
CA LEU A 39 2.22 -5.69 -0.85
C LEU A 39 3.73 -5.69 -0.92
N LYS A 40 4.32 -6.30 -1.95
CA LYS A 40 5.78 -6.26 -2.11
C LYS A 40 6.29 -4.85 -2.35
N VAL A 41 5.52 -4.04 -3.07
CA VAL A 41 5.88 -2.63 -3.24
C VAL A 41 5.91 -1.93 -1.89
N LEU A 42 4.95 -2.22 -1.02
CA LEU A 42 4.86 -1.57 0.28
C LEU A 42 5.85 -2.13 1.30
N ALA A 43 6.38 -3.33 1.09
CA ALA A 43 7.23 -3.99 2.08
C ALA A 43 8.66 -3.50 2.01
N ASP A 44 8.83 -2.20 2.24
CA ASP A 44 10.12 -1.54 2.23
C ASP A 44 10.03 -0.35 3.19
N PRO A 45 10.97 -0.24 4.14
CA PRO A 45 10.87 0.82 5.14
C PRO A 45 10.86 2.22 4.55
N ALA A 46 11.69 2.48 3.54
CA ALA A 46 11.74 3.81 2.94
C ALA A 46 10.43 4.15 2.24
N ARG A 47 9.84 3.18 1.57
CA ARG A 47 8.57 3.42 0.88
C ARG A 47 7.44 3.69 1.85
N LEU A 48 7.42 2.98 2.97
CA LEU A 48 6.41 3.24 4.00
C LEU A 48 6.60 4.62 4.60
N GLN A 49 7.85 5.05 4.84
CA GLN A 49 8.12 6.39 5.31
C GLN A 49 7.67 7.45 4.31
N ILE A 50 7.94 7.20 3.03
CA ILE A 50 7.51 8.14 1.98
C ILE A 50 5.99 8.29 1.99
N LEU A 51 5.26 7.19 2.03
CA LEU A 51 3.80 7.26 2.03
C LEU A 51 3.29 8.01 3.26
N SER A 52 3.91 7.80 4.41
CA SER A 52 3.56 8.50 5.63
C SER A 52 3.80 10.01 5.49
N MET A 53 4.92 10.38 4.87
CA MET A 53 5.24 11.79 4.67
C MET A 53 4.27 12.44 3.69
N LEU A 54 3.91 11.74 2.61
CA LEU A 54 2.94 12.28 1.67
C LEU A 54 1.56 12.42 2.29
N ALA A 55 1.17 11.47 3.11
CA ALA A 55 -0.11 11.55 3.82
C ALA A 55 -0.12 12.73 4.77
N SER A 56 0.98 12.95 5.48
CA SER A 56 1.09 14.04 6.42
C SER A 56 1.10 15.39 5.72
N ALA A 57 1.71 15.47 4.55
CA ALA A 57 1.77 16.73 3.79
C ALA A 57 0.41 17.14 3.26
N GLY A 58 -0.45 16.16 2.97
CA GLY A 58 -1.80 16.44 2.49
C GLY A 58 -1.88 17.03 1.10
N GLY A 59 -0.81 16.94 0.31
CA GLY A 59 -0.78 17.52 -1.02
C GLY A 59 0.49 17.12 -1.75
N GLU A 60 0.88 17.93 -2.71
CA GLU A 60 2.04 17.64 -3.54
C GLU A 60 3.33 17.87 -2.79
N VAL A 61 4.32 16.99 -3.04
CA VAL A 61 5.64 17.09 -2.45
C VAL A 61 6.67 16.87 -3.55
N CYS A 62 7.67 17.76 -3.61
CA CYS A 62 8.77 17.60 -4.53
C CYS A 62 9.69 16.48 -4.05
N VAL A 63 10.21 15.67 -4.97
CA VAL A 63 11.12 14.60 -4.62
C VAL A 63 12.33 15.13 -3.83
N CYS A 64 12.75 16.35 -4.13
CA CYS A 64 13.89 16.95 -3.45
C CYS A 64 13.65 17.16 -1.95
N ASP A 65 12.38 17.30 -1.55
CA ASP A 65 12.04 17.50 -0.15
C ASP A 65 12.03 16.20 0.65
N LEU A 66 12.14 15.06 -0.03
CA LEU A 66 12.11 13.77 0.64
C LEU A 66 13.50 13.24 0.96
N THR A 67 14.53 13.77 0.30
CA THR A 67 15.88 13.21 0.42
C THR A 67 16.45 13.40 1.82
N GLU A 68 16.33 14.60 2.37
CA GLU A 68 16.94 14.90 3.66
C GLU A 68 16.31 14.12 4.81
N PRO A 69 14.96 14.13 4.95
CA PRO A 69 14.37 13.37 6.04
C PRO A 69 14.63 11.87 5.96
N LEU A 70 14.76 11.34 4.74
CA LEU A 70 15.02 9.92 4.56
C LEU A 70 16.48 9.56 4.70
N GLY A 71 17.38 10.55 4.55
CA GLY A 71 18.80 10.27 4.55
C GLY A 71 19.26 9.49 3.32
N LEU A 72 18.55 9.61 2.21
CA LEU A 72 18.84 8.88 0.99
C LEU A 72 19.17 9.86 -0.12
N SER A 73 19.94 9.37 -1.11
CA SER A 73 20.24 10.18 -2.29
C SER A 73 19.01 10.35 -3.16
N GLN A 74 19.02 11.40 -4.00
CA GLN A 74 17.89 11.65 -4.87
C GLN A 74 17.63 10.51 -5.86
N PRO A 75 18.66 9.89 -6.48
CA PRO A 75 18.38 8.74 -7.34
C PRO A 75 17.71 7.58 -6.60
N THR A 76 18.10 7.34 -5.36
CA THR A 76 17.49 6.28 -4.56
C THR A 76 16.03 6.59 -4.26
N VAL A 77 15.75 7.84 -3.84
CA VAL A 77 14.37 8.26 -3.59
C VAL A 77 13.55 8.16 -4.86
N SER A 78 14.11 8.60 -5.98
CA SER A 78 13.41 8.53 -7.26
C SER A 78 13.08 7.10 -7.65
N HIS A 79 13.97 6.16 -7.35
CA HIS A 79 13.71 4.75 -7.61
C HIS A 79 12.52 4.25 -6.78
N HIS A 80 12.48 4.60 -5.51
CA HIS A 80 11.35 4.23 -4.66
C HIS A 80 10.06 4.86 -5.16
N MET A 81 10.12 6.13 -5.58
CA MET A 81 8.94 6.80 -6.10
C MET A 81 8.43 6.14 -7.37
N LYS A 82 9.33 5.66 -8.23
CA LYS A 82 8.94 4.94 -9.42
C LYS A 82 8.18 3.66 -9.07
N GLN A 83 8.69 2.91 -8.08
CA GLN A 83 8.04 1.69 -7.64
C GLN A 83 6.65 1.99 -7.07
N LEU A 84 6.54 3.03 -6.26
CA LEU A 84 5.26 3.41 -5.69
C LEU A 84 4.28 3.87 -6.77
N ARG A 85 4.77 4.59 -7.78
CA ARG A 85 3.91 5.04 -8.86
C ARG A 85 3.42 3.87 -9.70
N GLU A 86 4.29 2.91 -9.99
CA GLU A 86 3.90 1.74 -10.75
C GLU A 86 2.88 0.90 -10.01
N GLY A 87 2.93 0.91 -8.68
CA GLY A 87 1.93 0.25 -7.85
C GLY A 87 0.65 1.05 -7.68
N GLY A 88 0.60 2.28 -8.20
CA GLY A 88 -0.59 3.11 -8.12
C GLY A 88 -0.76 3.84 -6.80
N PHE A 89 0.24 3.81 -5.91
CA PHE A 89 0.13 4.44 -4.60
C PHE A 89 0.39 5.93 -4.62
N VAL A 90 1.11 6.40 -5.62
CA VAL A 90 1.37 7.83 -5.79
C VAL A 90 1.15 8.20 -7.24
N SER A 91 0.80 9.46 -7.45
CA SER A 91 0.75 10.07 -8.77
C SER A 91 1.89 11.07 -8.87
N SER A 92 2.29 11.41 -10.10
CA SER A 92 3.38 12.33 -10.31
C SER A 92 3.01 13.36 -11.37
N GLU A 93 3.57 14.54 -11.23
CA GLU A 93 3.41 15.59 -12.21
C GLU A 93 4.75 16.29 -12.40
N ARG A 94 5.18 16.40 -13.66
CA ARG A 94 6.43 17.09 -13.96
C ARG A 94 6.13 18.56 -14.24
N ARG A 95 6.89 19.44 -13.60
CA ARG A 95 6.83 20.88 -13.86
C ARG A 95 8.25 21.35 -14.08
N GLY A 96 8.60 21.55 -15.34
CA GLY A 96 9.97 21.89 -15.70
C GLY A 96 10.90 20.74 -15.38
N LYS A 97 11.91 21.01 -14.56
CA LYS A 97 12.86 19.99 -14.13
C LYS A 97 12.48 19.33 -12.81
N TRP A 98 11.37 19.74 -12.23
CA TRP A 98 10.92 19.22 -10.93
C TRP A 98 9.79 18.23 -11.12
N ILE A 99 9.77 17.21 -10.29
CA ILE A 99 8.68 16.23 -10.26
C ILE A 99 8.02 16.31 -8.89
N PHE A 100 6.70 16.45 -8.91
CA PHE A 100 5.88 16.53 -7.70
C PHE A 100 5.08 15.26 -7.59
N TYR A 101 4.98 14.74 -6.36
CA TYR A 101 4.26 13.52 -6.08
C TYR A 101 3.14 13.75 -5.09
N SER A 102 2.04 13.01 -5.27
CA SER A 102 0.89 13.05 -4.37
C SER A 102 0.48 11.64 -4.04
N LEU A 103 -0.02 11.46 -2.84
CA LEU A 103 -0.56 10.16 -2.42
C LEU A 103 -1.86 9.88 -3.19
N VAL A 104 -2.10 8.61 -3.50
CA VAL A 104 -3.39 8.15 -4.04
C VAL A 104 -4.05 7.33 -2.94
N PRO A 105 -4.89 7.96 -2.09
CA PRO A 105 -5.46 7.25 -0.93
C PRO A 105 -6.32 6.06 -1.32
N ASP A 106 -6.98 6.13 -2.47
CA ASP A 106 -7.86 5.04 -2.90
C ASP A 106 -7.10 3.74 -3.09
N GLN A 107 -5.85 3.81 -3.57
CA GLN A 107 -5.06 2.60 -3.74
C GLN A 107 -4.65 2.00 -2.40
N VAL A 108 -4.30 2.86 -1.43
CA VAL A 108 -3.98 2.39 -0.09
C VAL A 108 -5.20 1.70 0.53
N HIS A 109 -6.36 2.33 0.39
CA HIS A 109 -7.60 1.76 0.93
C HIS A 109 -7.97 0.45 0.23
N ALA A 110 -7.72 0.35 -1.07
CA ALA A 110 -8.00 -0.88 -1.80
C ALA A 110 -7.18 -2.04 -1.23
N VAL A 111 -5.91 -1.80 -0.90
CA VAL A 111 -5.06 -2.84 -0.34
C VAL A 111 -5.52 -3.22 1.07
N THR A 112 -5.81 -2.22 1.91
CA THR A 112 -6.26 -2.52 3.28
C THR A 112 -7.61 -3.21 3.28
N ASP A 113 -8.52 -2.81 2.40
CA ASP A 113 -9.83 -3.45 2.30
C ASP A 113 -9.71 -4.90 1.83
N ALA A 114 -8.79 -5.17 0.90
CA ALA A 114 -8.57 -6.53 0.43
C ALA A 114 -8.03 -7.43 1.53
N LEU A 115 -7.38 -6.86 2.53
CA LEU A 115 -6.85 -7.60 3.67
C LEU A 115 -7.84 -7.68 4.84
N ALA A 116 -9.00 -7.07 4.70
CA ALA A 116 -10.02 -7.13 5.75
C ALA A 116 -10.62 -8.52 5.76
N LEU A 117 -10.19 -9.34 6.70
CA LEU A 117 -10.58 -10.75 6.81
C LEU A 117 -11.66 -10.99 7.91
#